data_32ae8fe48eaa03a504de2bd580eff5e6
#
_entry.id   32ae8fe48eaa03a504de2bd580eff5e6
#
_cell.length_a   1.000
_cell.length_b   1.000
_cell.length_c   1.000
_cell.angle_alpha   90.00
_cell.angle_beta   90.00
_cell.angle_gamma   90.00
#
_symmetry.space_group_name_H-M   'P 1'
#
loop_
_entity.id
_entity.type
_entity.pdbx_description
1 polymer ?
#
loop_
_entity_poly.entity_id
_entity_poly.type
_entity_poly.pdbx_seq_one_letter_code
_entity_poly.pdbx_strand_id
1 'polypeptide(L)'
;ENNKIPFSNLINHPDLHFVYPCITKSKTSSNSHNSNLLSSWRDFIISSPYGEIYDWLKLLDSGNKQGIINVEEVLKIQQKMSLKSHSGGNKVLIIWGAEKLNSQASNKLLKIIEEPPENSYFILVTEKSSALLPTLISRCQRIKLAPIESQEITNALKQYDITTDKSKLVKFSKGSWRKILNNIFNKEEREAFEK
;
A
#
# COMPACT_ATOMS: atom_id res chain seq x y z
N GLU A 1 -30.11 -0.04 -5.33
CA GLU A 1 -29.13 -0.34 -6.39
C GLU A 1 -27.76 0.19 -5.94
N ASN A 2 -26.90 -0.72 -5.42
CA ASN A 2 -25.53 -0.37 -5.04
C ASN A 2 -24.71 -0.17 -6.33
N ASN A 3 -24.58 1.05 -6.79
CA ASN A 3 -23.62 1.43 -7.82
C ASN A 3 -22.19 1.26 -7.23
N LYS A 4 -21.67 0.03 -7.26
CA LYS A 4 -20.28 -0.22 -6.88
C LYS A 4 -19.39 0.41 -7.94
N ILE A 5 -18.76 1.53 -7.61
CA ILE A 5 -17.73 2.13 -8.45
C ILE A 5 -16.61 1.11 -8.62
N PRO A 6 -16.19 0.77 -9.86
CA PRO A 6 -15.07 -0.14 -10.08
C PRO A 6 -13.82 0.35 -9.35
N PHE A 7 -13.06 -0.58 -8.76
CA PHE A 7 -11.86 -0.26 -7.99
C PHE A 7 -10.84 0.56 -8.80
N SER A 8 -10.71 0.28 -10.10
CA SER A 8 -9.86 1.04 -11.02
C SER A 8 -10.27 2.52 -11.13
N ASN A 9 -11.57 2.80 -11.12
CA ASN A 9 -12.07 4.18 -11.16
C ASN A 9 -11.82 4.91 -9.84
N LEU A 10 -11.95 4.19 -8.72
CA LEU A 10 -11.69 4.74 -7.39
C LEU A 10 -10.21 5.15 -7.24
N ILE A 11 -9.28 4.30 -7.66
CA ILE A 11 -7.84 4.57 -7.59
C ILE A 11 -7.42 5.80 -8.43
N ASN A 12 -8.16 6.09 -9.50
CA ASN A 12 -7.92 7.24 -10.37
C ASN A 12 -8.65 8.50 -9.94
N HIS A 13 -9.38 8.47 -8.82
CA HIS A 13 -10.13 9.63 -8.35
C HIS A 13 -9.19 10.81 -8.03
N PRO A 14 -9.46 12.02 -8.52
CA PRO A 14 -8.56 13.18 -8.35
C PRO A 14 -8.37 13.61 -6.90
N ASP A 15 -9.35 13.35 -6.02
CA ASP A 15 -9.30 13.66 -4.59
C ASP A 15 -8.75 12.51 -3.73
N LEU A 16 -8.30 11.41 -4.37
CA LEU A 16 -7.61 10.30 -3.71
C LEU A 16 -6.11 10.37 -4.02
N HIS A 17 -5.33 10.55 -2.99
CA HIS A 17 -3.88 10.68 -3.08
C HIS A 17 -3.17 9.52 -2.40
N PHE A 18 -2.00 9.16 -2.93
CA PHE A 18 -1.17 8.10 -2.39
C PHE A 18 0.24 8.60 -2.08
N VAL A 19 0.78 8.12 -0.97
CA VAL A 19 2.20 8.16 -0.63
C VAL A 19 2.65 6.73 -0.36
N TYR A 20 3.77 6.36 -0.95
CA TYR A 20 4.34 5.01 -0.88
C TYR A 20 5.86 5.08 -0.87
N PRO A 21 6.55 4.04 -0.37
CA PRO A 21 8.01 4.02 -0.34
C PRO A 21 8.61 4.10 -1.74
N CYS A 22 9.59 4.99 -1.92
CA CYS A 22 10.33 5.15 -3.17
C CYS A 22 11.81 4.91 -2.95
N ILE A 23 12.53 4.60 -4.05
CA ILE A 23 13.98 4.52 -4.02
C ILE A 23 14.55 5.91 -4.25
N THR A 24 15.39 6.36 -3.34
CA THR A 24 16.13 7.61 -3.53
C THR A 24 17.16 7.39 -4.64
N LYS A 25 16.85 7.82 -5.87
CA LYS A 25 17.83 7.94 -6.94
C LYS A 25 18.60 9.24 -6.74
N SER A 26 19.91 9.23 -7.04
CA SER A 26 20.74 10.43 -6.98
C SER A 26 20.13 11.58 -7.78
N LYS A 27 20.39 12.82 -7.35
CA LYS A 27 19.75 14.11 -7.75
C LYS A 27 19.69 14.46 -9.25
N THR A 28 20.04 13.57 -10.15
CA THR A 28 20.15 13.83 -11.60
C THR A 28 18.97 13.42 -12.47
N SER A 29 17.91 12.87 -11.93
CA SER A 29 16.75 12.47 -12.75
C SER A 29 15.52 13.35 -12.46
N SER A 30 15.26 14.22 -13.41
CA SER A 30 14.21 15.23 -13.54
C SER A 30 12.76 14.70 -13.46
N ASN A 31 11.84 15.63 -13.33
CA ASN A 31 10.38 15.53 -13.16
C ASN A 31 9.58 14.49 -13.99
N SER A 32 10.14 13.96 -15.08
CA SER A 32 9.51 12.94 -15.93
C SER A 32 9.36 11.56 -15.24
N HIS A 33 10.15 11.29 -14.20
CA HIS A 33 10.08 10.00 -13.48
C HIS A 33 8.88 9.91 -12.51
N ASN A 34 8.38 11.04 -12.02
CA ASN A 34 7.30 11.03 -11.02
C ASN A 34 5.91 10.72 -11.61
N SER A 35 5.65 11.10 -12.86
CA SER A 35 4.39 10.76 -13.53
C SER A 35 4.33 9.27 -13.86
N ASN A 36 5.45 8.70 -14.31
CA ASN A 36 5.55 7.27 -14.58
C ASN A 36 5.44 6.43 -13.28
N LEU A 37 5.94 6.96 -12.16
CA LEU A 37 5.91 6.25 -10.89
C LEU A 37 4.48 6.13 -10.33
N LEU A 38 3.64 7.14 -10.48
CA LEU A 38 2.24 7.09 -10.05
C LEU A 38 1.41 6.12 -10.90
N SER A 39 1.63 6.06 -12.22
CA SER A 39 0.96 5.06 -13.06
C SER A 39 1.41 3.65 -12.69
N SER A 40 2.71 3.42 -12.55
CA SER A 40 3.25 2.12 -12.10
C SER A 40 2.70 1.70 -10.74
N TRP A 41 2.53 2.66 -9.83
CA TRP A 41 1.91 2.40 -8.52
C TRP A 41 0.45 1.97 -8.66
N ARG A 42 -0.32 2.66 -9.49
CA ARG A 42 -1.73 2.31 -9.75
C ARG A 42 -1.86 0.94 -10.38
N ASP A 43 -1.02 0.65 -11.37
CA ASP A 43 -0.97 -0.67 -12.02
C ASP A 43 -0.60 -1.77 -11.01
N PHE A 44 0.36 -1.50 -10.13
CA PHE A 44 0.77 -2.43 -9.07
C PHE A 44 -0.38 -2.76 -8.13
N ILE A 45 -1.10 -1.78 -7.57
CA ILE A 45 -2.19 -2.07 -6.63
C ILE A 45 -3.42 -2.71 -7.30
N ILE A 46 -3.63 -2.50 -8.59
CA ILE A 46 -4.68 -3.18 -9.36
C ILE A 46 -4.29 -4.64 -9.63
N SER A 47 -3.08 -4.88 -10.10
CA SER A 47 -2.59 -6.22 -10.46
C SER A 47 -2.22 -7.07 -9.24
N SER A 48 -1.81 -6.44 -8.15
CA SER A 48 -1.32 -7.11 -6.95
C SER A 48 -1.95 -6.54 -5.68
N PRO A 49 -3.27 -6.72 -5.46
CA PRO A 49 -3.98 -6.12 -4.32
C PRO A 49 -3.49 -6.64 -2.96
N TYR A 50 -2.80 -7.78 -2.94
CA TYR A 50 -2.14 -8.36 -1.76
C TYR A 50 -0.62 -8.20 -1.80
N GLY A 51 -0.11 -7.28 -2.63
CA GLY A 51 1.32 -7.02 -2.77
C GLY A 51 1.91 -6.39 -1.51
N GLU A 52 3.15 -6.75 -1.19
CA GLU A 52 3.92 -6.20 -0.07
C GLU A 52 4.86 -5.09 -0.55
N ILE A 53 5.43 -4.33 0.40
CA ILE A 53 6.43 -3.30 0.08
C ILE A 53 7.60 -3.88 -0.73
N TYR A 54 7.99 -5.12 -0.43
CA TYR A 54 9.05 -5.82 -1.15
C TYR A 54 8.71 -6.00 -2.64
N ASP A 55 7.47 -6.41 -2.97
CA ASP A 55 7.04 -6.61 -4.36
C ASP A 55 7.06 -5.29 -5.15
N TRP A 56 6.59 -4.23 -4.51
CA TRP A 56 6.65 -2.89 -5.08
C TRP A 56 8.07 -2.43 -5.36
N LEU A 57 8.98 -2.60 -4.39
CA LEU A 57 10.37 -2.22 -4.55
C LEU A 57 11.09 -3.08 -5.61
N LYS A 58 10.75 -4.36 -5.71
CA LYS A 58 11.26 -5.26 -6.76
C LYS A 58 10.84 -4.77 -8.15
N LEU A 59 9.60 -4.33 -8.31
CA LEU A 59 9.09 -3.77 -9.57
C LEU A 59 9.84 -2.48 -9.97
N LEU A 60 10.32 -1.70 -8.99
CA LEU A 60 11.14 -0.51 -9.21
C LEU A 60 12.61 -0.81 -9.52
N ASP A 61 12.99 -2.07 -9.66
CA ASP A 61 14.39 -2.48 -9.86
C ASP A 61 15.34 -1.90 -8.79
N SER A 62 14.90 -2.05 -7.53
CA SER A 62 15.59 -1.44 -6.39
C SER A 62 16.95 -2.07 -6.07
N GLY A 63 17.23 -3.27 -6.58
CA GLY A 63 18.31 -4.10 -6.09
C GLY A 63 18.17 -4.32 -4.58
N ASN A 64 19.23 -4.04 -3.83
CA ASN A 64 19.23 -4.15 -2.36
C ASN A 64 18.82 -2.84 -1.64
N LYS A 65 18.30 -1.82 -2.36
CA LYS A 65 17.93 -0.54 -1.74
C LYS A 65 16.62 -0.65 -0.99
N GLN A 66 16.60 -0.12 0.22
CA GLN A 66 15.37 0.01 1.00
C GLN A 66 14.56 1.20 0.51
N GLY A 67 13.25 1.00 0.35
CA GLY A 67 12.34 2.09 0.07
C GLY A 67 12.14 3.01 1.27
N ILE A 68 12.09 4.30 1.01
CA ILE A 68 11.90 5.34 2.02
C ILE A 68 10.82 6.31 1.54
N ILE A 69 10.02 6.82 2.46
CA ILE A 69 9.16 7.99 2.26
C ILE A 69 9.90 9.19 2.83
N ASN A 70 10.39 10.06 1.96
CA ASN A 70 11.13 11.25 2.34
C ASN A 70 10.22 12.48 2.54
N VAL A 71 10.77 13.55 3.09
CA VAL A 71 10.03 14.78 3.36
C VAL A 71 9.51 15.45 2.09
N GLU A 72 10.18 15.31 0.97
CA GLU A 72 9.79 15.90 -0.31
C GLU A 72 8.45 15.33 -0.80
N GLU A 73 8.24 14.01 -0.62
CA GLU A 73 6.95 13.38 -0.95
C GLU A 73 5.82 13.91 -0.08
N VAL A 74 6.06 14.11 1.21
CA VAL A 74 5.07 14.68 2.15
C VAL A 74 4.77 16.15 1.80
N LEU A 75 5.77 16.93 1.39
CA LEU A 75 5.58 18.32 0.96
C LEU A 75 4.74 18.41 -0.34
N LYS A 76 5.01 17.58 -1.34
CA LYS A 76 4.21 17.51 -2.57
C LYS A 76 2.74 17.20 -2.27
N ILE A 77 2.52 16.27 -1.36
CA ILE A 77 1.15 15.90 -0.96
C ILE A 77 0.49 17.02 -0.17
N GLN A 78 1.20 17.68 0.74
CA GLN A 78 0.67 18.84 1.46
C GLN A 78 0.14 19.90 0.49
N GLN A 79 0.89 20.23 -0.55
CA GLN A 79 0.47 21.17 -1.58
C GLN A 79 -0.83 20.72 -2.27
N LYS A 80 -0.92 19.43 -2.66
CA LYS A 80 -2.14 18.87 -3.29
C LYS A 80 -3.33 18.90 -2.33
N MET A 81 -3.12 18.53 -1.07
CA MET A 81 -4.18 18.53 -0.06
C MET A 81 -4.66 19.94 0.30
N SER A 82 -3.85 20.98 0.11
CA SER A 82 -4.25 22.37 0.33
C SER A 82 -5.14 22.94 -0.78
N LEU A 83 -5.18 22.31 -1.96
CA LEU A 83 -6.06 22.73 -3.05
C LEU A 83 -7.51 22.36 -2.71
N LYS A 84 -8.47 23.05 -3.35
CA LYS A 84 -9.89 22.69 -3.27
C LYS A 84 -10.11 21.28 -3.82
N SER A 85 -11.06 20.55 -3.25
CA SER A 85 -11.50 19.27 -3.78
C SER A 85 -12.03 19.45 -5.21
N HIS A 86 -11.70 18.53 -6.10
CA HIS A 86 -12.19 18.52 -7.47
C HIS A 86 -13.70 18.26 -7.53
N SER A 87 -14.19 17.38 -6.68
CA SER A 87 -15.61 16.99 -6.63
C SER A 87 -16.42 17.78 -5.61
N GLY A 88 -15.84 18.80 -4.95
CA GLY A 88 -16.48 19.57 -3.89
C GLY A 88 -16.72 18.79 -2.59
N GLY A 89 -16.14 17.58 -2.46
CA GLY A 89 -16.28 16.70 -1.31
C GLY A 89 -15.00 16.52 -0.50
N ASN A 90 -14.82 15.32 0.03
CA ASN A 90 -13.69 14.97 0.87
C ASN A 90 -12.44 14.61 0.06
N LYS A 91 -11.27 14.95 0.58
CA LYS A 91 -9.97 14.51 0.08
C LYS A 91 -9.43 13.41 0.97
N VAL A 92 -8.86 12.37 0.38
CA VAL A 92 -8.30 11.24 1.10
C VAL A 92 -6.83 11.08 0.74
N LEU A 93 -5.97 10.99 1.75
CA LEU A 93 -4.57 10.62 1.60
C LEU A 93 -4.33 9.26 2.22
N ILE A 94 -3.84 8.32 1.43
CA ILE A 94 -3.38 7.02 1.89
C ILE A 94 -1.85 6.99 1.88
N ILE A 95 -1.26 6.75 3.04
CA ILE A 95 0.18 6.56 3.21
C ILE A 95 0.42 5.06 3.43
N TRP A 96 0.86 4.36 2.38
CA TRP A 96 1.14 2.93 2.44
C TRP A 96 2.60 2.68 2.84
N GLY A 97 2.80 1.80 3.81
CA GLY A 97 4.11 1.56 4.40
C GLY A 97 4.57 2.75 5.25
N ALA A 98 3.70 3.26 6.12
CA ALA A 98 3.96 4.44 6.93
C ALA A 98 5.20 4.31 7.84
N GLU A 99 5.61 3.08 8.19
CA GLU A 99 6.87 2.78 8.88
C GLU A 99 8.14 3.11 8.05
N LYS A 100 7.99 3.42 6.77
CA LYS A 100 9.08 3.85 5.88
C LYS A 100 9.26 5.38 5.83
N LEU A 101 8.43 6.12 6.57
CA LEU A 101 8.64 7.56 6.75
C LEU A 101 9.97 7.81 7.47
N ASN A 102 10.85 8.63 6.89
CA ASN A 102 12.02 9.09 7.62
C ASN A 102 11.61 10.12 8.71
N SER A 103 12.52 10.46 9.62
CA SER A 103 12.22 11.34 10.74
C SER A 103 11.70 12.72 10.29
N GLN A 104 12.26 13.28 9.22
CA GLN A 104 11.84 14.57 8.67
C GLN A 104 10.42 14.51 8.09
N ALA A 105 10.12 13.45 7.32
CA ALA A 105 8.80 13.19 6.74
C ALA A 105 7.75 12.99 7.85
N SER A 106 8.08 12.21 8.87
CA SER A 106 7.20 11.96 10.03
C SER A 106 6.87 13.25 10.76
N ASN A 107 7.86 14.10 11.05
CA ASN A 107 7.66 15.39 11.72
C ASN A 107 6.86 16.38 10.85
N LYS A 108 7.07 16.33 9.53
CA LYS A 108 6.28 17.16 8.61
C LYS A 108 4.83 16.71 8.54
N LEU A 109 4.61 15.38 8.46
CA LEU A 109 3.27 14.81 8.46
C LEU A 109 2.52 15.09 9.76
N LEU A 110 3.22 15.07 10.91
CA LEU A 110 2.64 15.39 12.22
C LEU A 110 1.98 16.78 12.20
N LYS A 111 2.68 17.78 11.67
CA LYS A 111 2.13 19.15 11.54
C LYS A 111 0.88 19.22 10.68
N ILE A 112 0.82 18.41 9.60
CA ILE A 112 -0.34 18.36 8.72
C ILE A 112 -1.54 17.68 9.41
N ILE A 113 -1.27 16.67 10.23
CA ILE A 113 -2.33 15.96 10.98
C ILE A 113 -2.84 16.80 12.15
N GLU A 114 -2.00 17.64 12.76
CA GLU A 114 -2.40 18.58 13.81
C GLU A 114 -3.32 19.68 13.29
N GLU A 115 -3.03 20.20 12.10
CA GLU A 115 -3.80 21.25 11.42
C GLU A 115 -4.21 20.76 10.02
N PRO A 116 -5.16 19.81 9.93
CA PRO A 116 -5.52 19.22 8.67
C PRO A 116 -6.29 20.21 7.79
N PRO A 117 -6.06 20.20 6.46
CA PRO A 117 -6.92 20.93 5.54
C PRO A 117 -8.38 20.49 5.67
N GLU A 118 -9.31 21.39 5.42
CA GLU A 118 -10.75 21.09 5.50
C GLU A 118 -11.13 19.87 4.64
N ASN A 119 -12.05 19.08 5.17
CA ASN A 119 -12.57 17.87 4.50
C ASN A 119 -11.48 16.88 4.06
N SER A 120 -10.43 16.75 4.88
CA SER A 120 -9.30 15.87 4.57
C SER A 120 -9.21 14.67 5.53
N TYR A 121 -8.99 13.49 4.98
CA TYR A 121 -8.81 12.24 5.72
C TYR A 121 -7.43 11.67 5.44
N PHE A 122 -6.77 11.20 6.50
CA PHE A 122 -5.43 10.60 6.44
C PHE A 122 -5.51 9.15 6.90
N ILE A 123 -5.10 8.23 6.04
CA ILE A 123 -5.07 6.79 6.33
C ILE A 123 -3.62 6.34 6.28
N LEU A 124 -3.07 5.99 7.45
CA LEU A 124 -1.72 5.45 7.58
C LEU A 124 -1.81 3.92 7.64
N VAL A 125 -1.30 3.26 6.61
CA VAL A 125 -1.24 1.80 6.53
C VAL A 125 0.16 1.35 6.92
N THR A 126 0.27 0.49 7.92
CA THR A 126 1.55 -0.02 8.44
C THR A 126 1.43 -1.46 8.91
N GLU A 127 2.46 -2.26 8.68
CA GLU A 127 2.61 -3.60 9.27
C GLU A 127 3.27 -3.54 10.64
N LYS A 128 4.02 -2.48 10.92
CA LYS A 128 4.81 -2.33 12.14
C LYS A 128 4.53 -0.99 12.84
N SER A 129 3.40 -0.89 13.51
CA SER A 129 3.01 0.36 14.20
C SER A 129 4.04 0.85 15.24
N SER A 130 4.84 -0.05 15.84
CA SER A 130 5.92 0.30 16.76
C SER A 130 7.09 1.07 16.11
N ALA A 131 7.17 1.10 14.79
CA ALA A 131 8.17 1.88 14.06
C ALA A 131 7.72 3.31 13.74
N LEU A 132 6.44 3.63 13.98
CA LEU A 132 5.92 4.99 13.84
C LEU A 132 6.26 5.84 15.08
N LEU A 133 6.35 7.15 14.89
CA LEU A 133 6.52 8.07 16.02
C LEU A 133 5.32 7.95 16.98
N PRO A 134 5.55 7.84 18.30
CA PRO A 134 4.46 7.81 19.28
C PRO A 134 3.51 9.00 19.17
N THR A 135 4.04 10.17 18.80
CA THR A 135 3.28 11.41 18.55
C THR A 135 2.34 11.31 17.36
N LEU A 136 2.68 10.55 16.30
CA LEU A 136 1.75 10.25 15.20
C LEU A 136 0.65 9.29 15.66
N ILE A 137 1.04 8.23 16.37
CA ILE A 137 0.09 7.20 16.84
C ILE A 137 -0.96 7.83 17.76
N SER A 138 -0.55 8.74 18.66
CA SER A 138 -1.47 9.40 19.63
C SER A 138 -2.52 10.30 18.98
N ARG A 139 -2.31 10.71 17.72
CA ARG A 139 -3.23 11.58 16.95
C ARG A 139 -4.08 10.80 15.94
N CYS A 140 -3.88 9.51 15.84
CA CYS A 140 -4.61 8.66 14.91
C CYS A 140 -5.53 7.68 15.66
N GLN A 141 -6.72 7.48 15.12
CA GLN A 141 -7.53 6.34 15.54
C GLN A 141 -6.89 5.05 15.02
N ARG A 142 -6.55 4.15 15.92
CA ARG A 142 -5.93 2.88 15.57
C ARG A 142 -6.98 1.83 15.23
N ILE A 143 -6.90 1.28 14.04
CA ILE A 143 -7.70 0.15 13.60
C ILE A 143 -6.77 -1.04 13.38
N LYS A 144 -6.94 -2.11 14.13
CA LYS A 144 -6.18 -3.35 13.99
C LYS A 144 -6.98 -4.33 13.13
N LEU A 145 -6.43 -4.69 11.98
CA LEU A 145 -7.01 -5.73 11.13
C LEU A 145 -6.64 -7.10 11.69
N ALA A 146 -7.65 -7.94 11.88
CA ALA A 146 -7.45 -9.33 12.29
C ALA A 146 -6.97 -10.19 11.10
N PRO A 147 -6.25 -11.29 11.36
CA PRO A 147 -6.03 -12.32 10.35
C PRO A 147 -7.36 -12.85 9.80
N ILE A 148 -7.37 -13.26 8.53
CA ILE A 148 -8.56 -13.86 7.91
C ILE A 148 -8.85 -15.21 8.58
N GLU A 149 -10.11 -15.46 8.88
CA GLU A 149 -10.52 -16.72 9.51
C GLU A 149 -10.28 -17.92 8.59
N SER A 150 -9.88 -19.05 9.18
CA SER A 150 -9.56 -20.27 8.44
C SER A 150 -10.73 -20.75 7.58
N GLN A 151 -11.97 -20.56 8.05
CA GLN A 151 -13.17 -20.93 7.30
C GLN A 151 -13.36 -20.09 6.04
N GLU A 152 -13.12 -18.79 6.12
CA GLU A 152 -13.22 -17.89 4.97
C GLU A 152 -12.15 -18.20 3.92
N ILE A 153 -10.90 -18.46 4.38
CA ILE A 153 -9.82 -18.90 3.49
C ILE A 153 -10.19 -20.23 2.82
N THR A 154 -10.73 -21.19 3.57
CA THR A 154 -11.14 -22.50 3.02
C THR A 154 -12.22 -22.33 1.96
N ASN A 155 -13.19 -21.45 2.21
CA ASN A 155 -14.27 -21.16 1.25
C ASN A 155 -13.72 -20.48 -0.03
N ALA A 156 -12.82 -19.53 0.13
CA ALA A 156 -12.17 -18.86 -1.02
C ALA A 156 -11.37 -19.87 -1.86
N LEU A 157 -10.65 -20.80 -1.23
CA LEU A 157 -9.87 -21.83 -1.91
C LEU A 157 -10.71 -22.87 -2.69
N LYS A 158 -12.02 -22.97 -2.44
CA LYS A 158 -12.90 -23.84 -3.24
C LYS A 158 -12.99 -23.42 -4.71
N GLN A 159 -12.81 -22.14 -4.99
CA GLN A 159 -12.88 -21.55 -6.33
C GLN A 159 -11.60 -21.83 -7.16
N TYR A 160 -10.54 -22.31 -6.53
CA TYR A 160 -9.26 -22.59 -7.17
C TYR A 160 -9.05 -24.08 -7.29
N ASP A 161 -8.68 -24.53 -8.50
CA ASP A 161 -8.25 -25.91 -8.74
C ASP A 161 -6.80 -26.07 -8.31
N ILE A 162 -6.62 -26.42 -7.03
CA ILE A 162 -5.30 -26.53 -6.39
C ILE A 162 -5.04 -27.98 -6.06
N THR A 163 -3.95 -28.51 -6.59
CA THR A 163 -3.48 -29.90 -6.34
C THR A 163 -2.91 -30.12 -4.93
N THR A 164 -2.55 -29.03 -4.26
CA THR A 164 -1.98 -29.06 -2.89
C THR A 164 -3.07 -29.26 -1.84
N ASP A 165 -2.71 -29.95 -0.74
CA ASP A 165 -3.57 -30.11 0.43
C ASP A 165 -4.01 -28.73 0.99
N LYS A 166 -5.28 -28.37 0.72
CA LYS A 166 -5.88 -27.09 1.14
C LYS A 166 -5.82 -26.90 2.65
N SER A 167 -5.93 -27.97 3.44
CA SER A 167 -5.89 -27.90 4.91
C SER A 167 -4.50 -27.47 5.42
N LYS A 168 -3.43 -27.96 4.79
CA LYS A 168 -2.06 -27.54 5.11
C LYS A 168 -1.81 -26.10 4.73
N LEU A 169 -2.30 -25.65 3.56
CA LEU A 169 -2.20 -24.25 3.12
C LEU A 169 -2.87 -23.30 4.11
N VAL A 170 -4.11 -23.62 4.56
CA VAL A 170 -4.83 -22.83 5.53
C VAL A 170 -4.07 -22.69 6.83
N LYS A 171 -3.58 -23.80 7.40
CA LYS A 171 -2.78 -23.78 8.64
C LYS A 171 -1.49 -22.98 8.50
N PHE A 172 -0.78 -23.14 7.39
CA PHE A 172 0.48 -22.45 7.14
C PHE A 172 0.29 -20.93 6.94
N SER A 173 -0.83 -20.52 6.35
CA SER A 173 -1.12 -19.11 6.06
C SER A 173 -1.22 -18.23 7.30
N LYS A 174 -1.64 -18.82 8.43
CA LYS A 174 -1.93 -18.07 9.67
C LYS A 174 -2.84 -16.86 9.43
N GLY A 175 -3.85 -17.02 8.57
CA GLY A 175 -4.79 -15.95 8.21
C GLY A 175 -4.27 -14.94 7.18
N SER A 176 -3.16 -15.21 6.50
CA SER A 176 -2.61 -14.35 5.43
C SER A 176 -2.90 -14.93 4.05
N TRP A 177 -3.75 -14.25 3.27
CA TRP A 177 -4.02 -14.63 1.88
C TRP A 177 -2.77 -14.56 1.01
N ARG A 178 -1.90 -13.59 1.26
CA ARG A 178 -0.62 -13.45 0.56
C ARG A 178 0.26 -14.70 0.67
N LYS A 179 0.36 -15.29 1.86
CA LYS A 179 1.12 -16.53 2.06
C LYS A 179 0.57 -17.69 1.26
N ILE A 180 -0.74 -17.73 1.07
CA ILE A 180 -1.40 -18.75 0.24
C ILE A 180 -1.01 -18.55 -1.21
N LEU A 181 -1.14 -17.33 -1.74
CA LEU A 181 -0.76 -17.01 -3.12
C LEU A 181 0.71 -17.38 -3.38
N ASN A 182 1.62 -16.98 -2.50
CA ASN A 182 3.05 -17.31 -2.64
C ASN A 182 3.30 -18.83 -2.67
N ASN A 183 2.55 -19.63 -1.91
CA ASN A 183 2.71 -21.08 -1.94
C ASN A 183 2.16 -21.71 -3.23
N ILE A 184 1.08 -21.17 -3.77
CA ILE A 184 0.49 -21.66 -5.02
C ILE A 184 1.43 -21.35 -6.18
N PHE A 185 1.81 -20.08 -6.36
CA PHE A 185 2.64 -19.63 -7.48
C PHE A 185 4.07 -20.21 -7.44
N ASN A 186 4.72 -20.24 -6.27
CA ASN A 186 6.05 -20.84 -6.17
C ASN A 186 6.09 -22.33 -6.47
N LYS A 187 4.97 -23.04 -6.32
CA LYS A 187 4.87 -24.45 -6.67
C LYS A 187 4.69 -24.63 -8.17
N GLU A 188 3.84 -23.83 -8.80
CA GLU A 188 3.65 -23.85 -10.26
C GLU A 188 4.94 -23.50 -11.02
N GLU A 189 5.70 -22.50 -10.52
CA GLU A 189 7.03 -22.20 -11.08
C GLU A 189 7.99 -23.37 -10.93
N ARG A 190 8.05 -24.05 -9.78
CA ARG A 190 8.92 -25.22 -9.57
C ARG A 190 8.55 -26.39 -10.47
N GLU A 191 7.26 -26.70 -10.59
CA GLU A 191 6.77 -27.77 -11.46
C GLU A 191 6.99 -27.47 -12.96
N ALA A 192 7.10 -26.19 -13.35
CA ALA A 192 7.45 -25.78 -14.70
C ALA A 192 8.95 -25.94 -15.01
N PHE A 193 9.83 -25.85 -13.99
CA PHE A 193 11.28 -26.07 -14.15
C PHE A 193 11.69 -27.55 -14.10
N GLU A 194 10.84 -28.44 -13.59
CA GLU A 194 11.10 -29.89 -13.50
C GLU A 194 10.58 -30.67 -14.72
N LYS A 195 9.96 -30.01 -15.68
CA LYS A 195 9.53 -30.57 -16.99
C LYS A 195 10.48 -30.14 -18.11
#